data_bf64b0b9d683f2514aaf7f701b2c3d78
#
_entry.id   bf64b0b9d683f2514aaf7f701b2c3d78
#
_cell.length_a   1.000
_cell.length_b   1.000
_cell.length_c   1.000
_cell.angle_alpha   90.00
_cell.angle_beta   90.00
_cell.angle_gamma   90.00
#
_symmetry.space_group_name_H-M   'P 1'
#
loop_
_entity.id
_entity.type
_entity.pdbx_description
1 polymer ?
#
loop_
_entity_poly.entity_id
_entity_poly.type
_entity_poly.pdbx_seq_one_letter_code
_entity_poly.pdbx_strand_id
1 'polypeptide(L)'
;MSDNRSMTINLGLPEMPPPVITQRRKTRQITLRHSTHPIAVGGDAPISIQSMATTLTADVNSTLQQIAELTASGCQVVRVAVPSQDDADALAQIAKKSSIPVIADIHFQPKYVFAAIDA
;
A
#
# COMPACT_ATOMS: atom_id res chain seq x y z
N MET A 1 17.14 19.11 39.19
CA MET A 1 16.19 18.68 38.18
C MET A 1 14.81 18.60 38.78
N SER A 2 13.89 19.34 38.28
CA SER A 2 12.54 19.28 38.80
C SER A 2 11.87 17.99 38.32
N ASP A 3 11.20 17.35 39.23
CA ASP A 3 10.47 16.15 38.90
C ASP A 3 9.07 16.53 38.42
N ASN A 4 8.93 16.71 37.10
CA ASN A 4 7.67 17.09 36.50
C ASN A 4 6.58 16.03 36.69
N ARG A 5 6.96 14.81 37.03
CA ARG A 5 5.99 13.75 37.28
C ARG A 5 5.16 14.00 38.52
N SER A 6 5.72 14.65 39.52
CA SER A 6 4.98 15.04 40.71
C SER A 6 3.91 16.09 40.41
N MET A 7 4.02 16.77 39.30
CA MET A 7 3.08 17.79 38.85
C MET A 7 1.98 17.26 37.96
N THR A 8 2.03 15.96 37.63
CA THR A 8 1.04 15.35 36.77
C THR A 8 -0.31 15.27 37.44
N ILE A 9 -1.30 15.86 36.83
CA ILE A 9 -2.66 15.84 37.32
C ILE A 9 -3.39 14.63 36.76
N ASN A 10 -3.90 13.80 37.63
CA ASN A 10 -4.74 12.67 37.23
C ASN A 10 -6.19 13.17 37.10
N LEU A 11 -6.65 13.33 35.87
CA LEU A 11 -8.01 13.79 35.57
C LEU A 11 -9.02 12.64 35.48
N GLY A 12 -8.68 11.45 35.97
CA GLY A 12 -9.54 10.28 35.81
C GLY A 12 -9.47 9.66 34.43
N LEU A 13 -8.58 10.13 33.58
CA LEU A 13 -8.33 9.52 32.28
C LEU A 13 -7.55 8.23 32.45
N PRO A 14 -7.79 7.22 31.58
CA PRO A 14 -6.98 6.00 31.63
C PRO A 14 -5.51 6.35 31.43
N GLU A 15 -4.66 5.71 32.20
CA GLU A 15 -3.23 5.81 32.01
C GLU A 15 -2.88 5.33 30.60
N MET A 16 -1.73 5.77 30.10
CA MET A 16 -1.22 5.23 28.83
C MET A 16 -1.25 3.72 28.88
N PRO A 17 -1.69 3.07 27.80
CA PRO A 17 -1.71 1.61 27.78
C PRO A 17 -0.31 1.08 28.14
N PRO A 18 -0.24 -0.02 28.91
CA PRO A 18 1.04 -0.59 29.28
C PRO A 18 1.84 -0.90 28.01
N PRO A 19 3.18 -0.88 28.09
CA PRO A 19 4.00 -1.27 26.95
C PRO A 19 3.56 -2.67 26.48
N VAL A 20 3.67 -2.89 25.19
CA VAL A 20 3.22 -4.11 24.52
C VAL A 20 3.66 -5.33 25.32
N ILE A 21 2.69 -6.12 25.76
CA ILE A 21 2.92 -7.31 26.60
C ILE A 21 3.73 -8.35 25.83
N THR A 22 3.53 -8.44 24.53
CA THR A 22 4.24 -9.36 23.64
C THR A 22 5.03 -8.57 22.60
N GLN A 23 6.32 -8.86 22.50
CA GLN A 23 7.12 -8.26 21.42
C GLN A 23 6.60 -8.75 20.08
N ARG A 24 6.45 -7.84 19.15
CA ARG A 24 6.13 -8.19 17.78
C ARG A 24 7.28 -8.99 17.18
N ARG A 25 6.94 -10.03 16.45
CA ARG A 25 7.90 -10.74 15.64
C ARG A 25 8.55 -9.78 14.66
N LYS A 26 9.87 -9.84 14.56
CA LYS A 26 10.59 -9.08 13.54
C LYS A 26 10.28 -9.67 12.17
N THR A 27 9.73 -8.86 11.30
CA THR A 27 9.43 -9.26 9.93
C THR A 27 10.48 -8.71 8.97
N ARG A 28 10.59 -9.36 7.82
CA ARG A 28 11.41 -8.86 6.73
C ARG A 28 10.77 -7.58 6.17
N GLN A 29 11.61 -6.63 5.80
CA GLN A 29 11.14 -5.43 5.09
C GLN A 29 11.38 -5.60 3.60
N ILE A 30 10.36 -5.31 2.81
CA ILE A 30 10.45 -5.29 1.34
C ILE A 30 10.10 -3.89 0.85
N THR A 31 10.47 -3.61 -0.38
CA THR A 31 10.12 -2.35 -1.02
C THR A 31 9.30 -2.61 -2.28
N LEU A 32 8.13 -2.03 -2.34
CA LEU A 32 7.36 -1.97 -3.58
C LEU A 32 7.99 -0.88 -4.45
N ARG A 33 8.50 -1.29 -5.60
CA ARG A 33 9.28 -0.39 -6.45
C ARG A 33 8.39 0.61 -7.17
N HIS A 34 8.89 1.80 -7.26
CA HIS A 34 8.30 2.85 -8.09
C HIS A 34 9.41 3.87 -8.40
N SER A 35 9.33 4.52 -9.56
CA SER A 35 10.35 5.46 -9.99
C SER A 35 10.50 6.69 -9.06
N THR A 36 9.39 7.13 -8.47
CA THR A 36 9.38 8.36 -7.64
C THR A 36 8.83 8.15 -6.23
N HIS A 37 7.99 7.13 -6.01
CA HIS A 37 7.29 6.91 -4.73
C HIS A 37 7.36 5.45 -4.30
N PRO A 38 8.56 4.88 -4.08
CA PRO A 38 8.66 3.52 -3.57
C PRO A 38 8.08 3.45 -2.15
N ILE A 39 7.49 2.32 -1.81
CA ILE A 39 6.85 2.11 -0.50
C ILE A 39 7.47 0.89 0.17
N ALA A 40 8.00 1.10 1.38
CA ALA A 40 8.51 0.03 2.22
C ALA A 40 7.36 -0.63 2.98
N VAL A 41 7.39 -1.96 3.08
CA VAL A 41 6.38 -2.76 3.77
C VAL A 41 7.09 -3.78 4.66
N GLY A 42 6.65 -3.90 5.89
CA GLY A 42 7.22 -4.83 6.87
C GLY A 42 8.40 -4.22 7.63
N GLY A 43 9.04 -5.01 8.49
CA GLY A 43 10.12 -4.53 9.35
C GLY A 43 9.70 -3.34 10.19
N ASP A 44 10.49 -2.28 10.15
CA ASP A 44 10.22 -1.04 10.88
C ASP A 44 9.52 0.02 10.01
N ALA A 45 9.05 -0.35 8.83
CA ALA A 45 8.35 0.58 7.94
C ALA A 45 7.04 1.06 8.56
N PRO A 46 6.66 2.32 8.35
CA PRO A 46 5.36 2.81 8.79
C PRO A 46 4.23 2.13 8.05
N ILE A 47 3.03 2.21 8.60
CA ILE A 47 1.82 1.69 7.94
C ILE A 47 1.63 2.43 6.61
N SER A 48 1.37 1.67 5.54
CA SER A 48 1.04 2.22 4.23
C SER A 48 -0.46 2.15 3.97
N ILE A 49 -0.95 3.09 3.18
CA ILE A 49 -2.36 3.17 2.80
C ILE A 49 -2.53 2.56 1.42
N GLN A 50 -3.33 1.50 1.37
CA GLN A 50 -3.60 0.78 0.13
C GLN A 50 -5.09 0.86 -0.21
N SER A 51 -5.40 0.95 -1.49
CA SER A 51 -6.76 0.85 -2.00
C SER A 51 -6.78 -0.04 -3.25
N MET A 52 -7.98 -0.32 -3.73
CA MET A 52 -8.19 -1.13 -4.92
C MET A 52 -8.97 -0.33 -5.96
N ALA A 53 -8.52 -0.37 -7.20
CA ALA A 53 -9.25 0.21 -8.31
C ALA A 53 -10.54 -0.60 -8.58
N THR A 54 -11.60 0.09 -8.93
CA THR A 54 -12.90 -0.49 -9.27
C THR A 54 -13.20 -0.40 -10.77
N THR A 55 -12.35 0.29 -11.52
CA THR A 55 -12.47 0.37 -12.99
C THR A 55 -12.05 -0.94 -13.64
N LEU A 56 -12.46 -1.14 -14.89
CA LEU A 56 -11.91 -2.21 -15.70
C LEU A 56 -10.42 -1.92 -15.96
N THR A 57 -9.57 -2.86 -15.59
CA THR A 57 -8.10 -2.67 -15.73
C THR A 57 -7.71 -2.49 -17.18
N ALA A 58 -8.37 -3.17 -18.12
CA ALA A 58 -8.14 -3.01 -19.55
C ALA A 58 -8.45 -1.59 -20.06
N ASP A 59 -9.31 -0.84 -19.35
CA ASP A 59 -9.53 0.58 -19.60
C ASP A 59 -8.44 1.39 -18.90
N VAL A 60 -7.31 1.53 -19.57
CA VAL A 60 -6.11 2.15 -19.00
C VAL A 60 -6.38 3.59 -18.55
N ASN A 61 -7.06 4.37 -19.35
CA ASN A 61 -7.30 5.79 -19.03
C ASN A 61 -8.18 5.96 -17.78
N SER A 62 -9.29 5.22 -17.71
CA SER A 62 -10.16 5.25 -16.53
C SER A 62 -9.45 4.75 -15.27
N THR A 63 -8.64 3.71 -15.40
CA THR A 63 -7.89 3.16 -14.28
C THR A 63 -6.83 4.15 -13.81
N LEU A 64 -6.09 4.78 -14.69
CA LEU A 64 -5.10 5.80 -14.33
C LEU A 64 -5.73 7.03 -13.71
N GLN A 65 -6.91 7.43 -14.19
CA GLN A 65 -7.65 8.53 -13.56
C GLN A 65 -8.06 8.19 -12.13
N GLN A 66 -8.58 6.99 -11.93
CA GLN A 66 -8.94 6.56 -10.57
C GLN A 66 -7.71 6.46 -9.66
N ILE A 67 -6.59 5.97 -10.16
CA ILE A 67 -5.34 5.94 -9.39
C ILE A 67 -4.91 7.36 -8.99
N ALA A 68 -5.04 8.33 -9.89
CA ALA A 68 -4.74 9.73 -9.56
C ALA A 68 -5.66 10.28 -8.46
N GLU A 69 -6.94 9.98 -8.52
CA GLU A 69 -7.92 10.36 -7.49
C GLU A 69 -7.62 9.71 -6.14
N LEU A 70 -7.30 8.42 -6.14
CA LEU A 70 -6.90 7.71 -4.94
C LEU A 70 -5.62 8.28 -4.34
N THR A 71 -4.63 8.58 -5.18
CA THR A 71 -3.37 9.18 -4.75
C THR A 71 -3.60 10.55 -4.10
N ALA A 72 -4.45 11.37 -4.70
CA ALA A 72 -4.81 12.68 -4.14
C ALA A 72 -5.51 12.54 -2.78
N SER A 73 -6.19 11.44 -2.54
CA SER A 73 -6.84 11.16 -1.26
C SER A 73 -5.90 10.53 -0.21
N GLY A 74 -4.64 10.31 -0.54
CA GLY A 74 -3.65 9.77 0.38
C GLY A 74 -3.28 8.30 0.17
N CYS A 75 -3.78 7.65 -0.88
CA CYS A 75 -3.42 6.29 -1.22
C CYS A 75 -1.94 6.20 -1.65
N GLN A 76 -1.24 5.21 -1.13
CA GLN A 76 0.19 5.03 -1.39
C GLN A 76 0.50 3.80 -2.25
N VAL A 77 -0.43 2.87 -2.30
CA VAL A 77 -0.32 1.63 -3.08
C VAL A 77 -1.70 1.30 -3.64
N VAL A 78 -1.79 0.93 -4.89
CA VAL A 78 -3.06 0.55 -5.50
C VAL A 78 -3.01 -0.87 -6.03
N ARG A 79 -4.10 -1.62 -5.84
CA ARG A 79 -4.31 -2.92 -6.47
C ARG A 79 -5.23 -2.78 -7.66
N VAL A 80 -4.91 -3.51 -8.72
CA VAL A 80 -5.75 -3.63 -9.91
C VAL A 80 -6.04 -5.10 -10.20
N ALA A 81 -7.28 -5.41 -10.53
CA ALA A 81 -7.66 -6.79 -10.86
C ALA A 81 -7.16 -7.18 -12.26
N VAL A 82 -6.78 -8.44 -12.42
CA VAL A 82 -6.29 -8.97 -13.71
C VAL A 82 -7.05 -10.27 -14.03
N PRO A 83 -8.35 -10.18 -14.33
CA PRO A 83 -9.15 -11.38 -14.61
C PRO A 83 -9.06 -11.87 -16.06
N SER A 84 -8.50 -11.11 -16.97
CA SER A 84 -8.44 -11.44 -18.40
C SER A 84 -7.10 -11.10 -19.02
N GLN A 85 -6.89 -11.59 -20.25
CA GLN A 85 -5.68 -11.28 -21.01
C GLN A 85 -5.59 -9.79 -21.33
N ASP A 86 -6.70 -9.15 -21.66
CA ASP A 86 -6.71 -7.71 -21.94
C ASP A 86 -6.27 -6.89 -20.73
N ASP A 87 -6.68 -7.31 -19.53
CA ASP A 87 -6.26 -6.68 -18.30
C ASP A 87 -4.76 -6.89 -18.06
N ALA A 88 -4.25 -8.10 -18.32
CA ALA A 88 -2.82 -8.39 -18.22
C ALA A 88 -1.99 -7.54 -19.20
N ASP A 89 -2.48 -7.37 -20.42
CA ASP A 89 -1.81 -6.57 -21.45
C ASP A 89 -1.78 -5.07 -21.09
N ALA A 90 -2.77 -4.61 -20.32
CA ALA A 90 -2.84 -3.23 -19.87
C ALA A 90 -1.86 -2.88 -18.76
N LEU A 91 -1.37 -3.89 -18.01
CA LEU A 91 -0.54 -3.66 -16.82
C LEU A 91 0.72 -2.85 -17.09
N ALA A 92 1.39 -3.07 -18.22
CA ALA A 92 2.63 -2.37 -18.54
C ALA A 92 2.41 -0.85 -18.60
N GLN A 93 1.34 -0.41 -19.24
CA GLN A 93 1.02 1.01 -19.32
C GLN A 93 0.58 1.59 -17.99
N ILE A 94 -0.22 0.83 -17.24
CA ILE A 94 -0.70 1.25 -15.92
C ILE A 94 0.47 1.39 -14.96
N ALA A 95 1.35 0.39 -14.89
CA ALA A 95 2.52 0.43 -14.02
C ALA A 95 3.46 1.59 -14.38
N LYS A 96 3.68 1.82 -15.67
CA LYS A 96 4.57 2.88 -16.14
C LYS A 96 4.03 4.27 -15.81
N LYS A 97 2.73 4.48 -15.94
CA LYS A 97 2.11 5.81 -15.83
C LYS A 97 1.50 6.08 -14.45
N SER A 98 1.37 5.07 -13.61
CA SER A 98 0.85 5.24 -12.25
C SER A 98 1.77 6.11 -11.41
N SER A 99 1.18 6.99 -10.62
CA SER A 99 1.92 7.85 -9.68
C SER A 99 2.36 7.11 -8.40
N ILE A 100 1.86 5.91 -8.18
CA ILE A 100 2.15 5.08 -7.01
C ILE A 100 2.38 3.62 -7.42
N PRO A 101 3.02 2.79 -6.56
CA PRO A 101 3.17 1.37 -6.85
C PRO A 101 1.86 0.66 -7.12
N VAL A 102 1.87 -0.25 -8.08
CA VAL A 102 0.71 -1.04 -8.51
C VAL A 102 0.92 -2.50 -8.13
N ILE A 103 -0.10 -3.11 -7.54
CA ILE A 103 -0.15 -4.54 -7.26
C ILE A 103 -1.17 -5.17 -8.21
N ALA A 104 -0.76 -6.19 -8.94
CA ALA A 104 -1.67 -6.98 -9.75
C ALA A 104 -2.36 -8.04 -8.89
N ASP A 105 -3.70 -8.03 -8.89
CA ASP A 105 -4.52 -8.98 -8.14
C ASP A 105 -4.97 -10.08 -9.11
N ILE A 106 -4.31 -11.23 -9.01
CA ILE A 106 -4.45 -12.34 -9.97
C ILE A 106 -4.97 -13.57 -9.26
N HIS A 107 -5.98 -14.22 -9.86
CA HIS A 107 -6.59 -15.42 -9.31
C HIS A 107 -6.50 -16.58 -10.30
N PHE A 108 -5.85 -17.68 -9.89
CA PHE A 108 -5.82 -18.98 -10.58
C PHE A 108 -5.30 -18.97 -12.02
N GLN A 109 -4.60 -17.93 -12.44
CA GLN A 109 -4.08 -17.79 -13.81
C GLN A 109 -2.58 -17.47 -13.78
N PRO A 110 -1.71 -18.49 -13.68
CA PRO A 110 -0.26 -18.27 -13.58
C PRO A 110 0.33 -17.44 -14.73
N LYS A 111 -0.22 -17.55 -15.92
CA LYS A 111 0.26 -16.79 -17.08
C LYS A 111 0.18 -15.28 -16.86
N TYR A 112 -0.82 -14.81 -16.10
CA TYR A 112 -0.94 -13.36 -15.80
C TYR A 112 0.08 -12.92 -14.75
N VAL A 113 0.54 -13.83 -13.90
CA VAL A 113 1.62 -13.53 -12.95
C VAL A 113 2.91 -13.22 -13.72
N PHE A 114 3.23 -13.99 -14.72
CA PHE A 114 4.41 -13.72 -15.54
C PHE A 114 4.27 -12.41 -16.31
N ALA A 115 3.08 -12.14 -16.86
CA ALA A 115 2.80 -10.85 -17.50
C ALA A 115 2.97 -9.66 -16.54
N ALA A 116 2.52 -9.80 -15.30
CA ALA A 116 2.67 -8.77 -14.28
C ALA A 116 4.15 -8.54 -13.89
N ILE A 117 4.94 -9.61 -13.81
CA ILE A 117 6.37 -9.49 -13.52
C ILE A 117 7.09 -8.74 -14.64
N ASP A 118 6.73 -9.01 -15.89
CA ASP A 118 7.32 -8.37 -17.06
C ASP A 118 6.85 -6.91 -17.25
N ALA A 119 5.70 -6.59 -16.71
CA ALA A 119 5.15 -5.24 -16.79
C ALA A 119 5.83 -4.29 -15.81
#